data_bfb7d828637b215e8e14b35a4ad9f63d
#
_entry.id   bfb7d828637b215e8e14b35a4ad9f63d
#
_cell.length_a   1.000
_cell.length_b   1.000
_cell.length_c   1.000
_cell.angle_alpha   90.00
_cell.angle_beta   90.00
_cell.angle_gamma   90.00
#
_symmetry.space_group_name_H-M   'P 1'
#
loop_
_entity.id
_entity.type
_entity.pdbx_description
1 polymer ?
#
loop_
_entity_poly.entity_id
_entity_poly.type
_entity_poly.pdbx_seq_one_letter_code
_entity_poly.pdbx_strand_id
1 'polypeptide(L)'
;MSQRVRTRFAPSPTGYMHIGNLRTALYTYLIAKKNDGDFILRIEDTDQERYVEGAVDVIYDTLRKAGLKWDEGPDVGGEYGPYVQSERMGMFKDYALKLVESGNAYYCFCDKDRLATLTRTVAGKEINVYDKHCLQLSREEVEAKPVSYTHLTLPTIA
;
A
#
# COMPACT_ATOMS: atom_id res chain seq x y z
N MET A 1 -25.83 -14.82 -7.05
CA MET A 1 -25.45 -13.66 -7.89
C MET A 1 -23.93 -13.69 -8.05
N SER A 2 -23.40 -13.76 -9.27
CA SER A 2 -21.94 -13.68 -9.44
C SER A 2 -21.47 -12.29 -9.03
N GLN A 3 -20.46 -12.23 -8.19
CA GLN A 3 -19.87 -10.98 -7.76
C GLN A 3 -19.20 -10.30 -8.97
N ARG A 4 -19.53 -9.03 -9.26
CA ARG A 4 -18.94 -8.26 -10.35
C ARG A 4 -17.42 -8.20 -10.20
N VAL A 5 -16.69 -8.54 -11.25
CA VAL A 5 -15.22 -8.49 -11.22
C VAL A 5 -14.74 -7.05 -11.14
N ARG A 6 -13.85 -6.76 -10.20
CA ARG A 6 -13.25 -5.44 -10.01
C ARG A 6 -11.73 -5.60 -9.96
N THR A 7 -11.06 -4.94 -10.86
CA THR A 7 -9.59 -4.93 -10.91
C THR A 7 -9.06 -3.53 -10.66
N ARG A 8 -7.83 -3.43 -10.15
CA ARG A 8 -7.24 -2.15 -9.81
C ARG A 8 -5.82 -2.03 -10.33
N PHE A 9 -5.52 -0.92 -10.99
CA PHE A 9 -4.17 -0.43 -11.19
C PHE A 9 -3.87 0.63 -10.13
N ALA A 10 -2.74 0.49 -9.43
CA ALA A 10 -2.41 1.30 -8.27
C ALA A 10 -0.97 1.86 -8.39
N PRO A 11 -0.74 2.83 -9.28
CA PRO A 11 0.58 3.41 -9.48
C PRO A 11 0.95 4.38 -8.34
N SER A 12 2.25 4.39 -7.99
CA SER A 12 2.82 5.40 -7.09
C SER A 12 3.43 6.54 -7.92
N PRO A 13 3.18 7.81 -7.59
CA PRO A 13 3.74 8.97 -8.28
C PRO A 13 5.19 9.29 -7.83
N THR A 14 6.03 8.25 -7.68
CA THR A 14 7.44 8.33 -7.27
C THR A 14 8.40 8.39 -8.46
N GLY A 15 7.88 8.62 -9.64
CA GLY A 15 8.59 8.72 -10.91
C GLY A 15 7.62 8.65 -12.09
N TYR A 16 8.16 8.79 -13.30
CA TYR A 16 7.34 8.72 -14.50
C TYR A 16 6.98 7.26 -14.83
N MET A 17 5.79 7.10 -15.39
CA MET A 17 5.28 5.80 -15.80
C MET A 17 6.14 5.21 -16.94
N HIS A 18 6.58 3.96 -16.78
CA HIS A 18 7.35 3.24 -17.80
C HIS A 18 6.53 2.07 -18.36
N ILE A 19 7.05 1.44 -19.43
CA ILE A 19 6.34 0.38 -20.17
C ILE A 19 5.92 -0.81 -19.26
N GLY A 20 6.69 -1.10 -18.21
CA GLY A 20 6.35 -2.16 -17.24
C GLY A 20 5.08 -1.85 -16.45
N ASN A 21 4.91 -0.58 -16.03
CA ASN A 21 3.69 -0.13 -15.37
C ASN A 21 2.49 -0.19 -16.32
N LEU A 22 2.67 0.28 -17.56
CA LEU A 22 1.62 0.25 -18.58
C LEU A 22 1.19 -1.18 -18.90
N ARG A 23 2.13 -2.13 -18.99
CA ARG A 23 1.82 -3.55 -19.14
C ARG A 23 0.93 -4.07 -18.01
N THR A 24 1.26 -3.75 -16.76
CA THR A 24 0.45 -4.15 -15.60
C THR A 24 -0.96 -3.56 -15.66
N ALA A 25 -1.07 -2.28 -16.01
CA ALA A 25 -2.36 -1.62 -16.23
C ALA A 25 -3.18 -2.31 -17.33
N LEU A 26 -2.55 -2.65 -18.46
CA LEU A 26 -3.20 -3.32 -19.58
C LEU A 26 -3.76 -4.70 -19.16
N TYR A 27 -2.99 -5.52 -18.46
CA TYR A 27 -3.48 -6.83 -18.01
C TYR A 27 -4.67 -6.71 -17.07
N THR A 28 -4.60 -5.81 -16.10
CA THR A 28 -5.71 -5.59 -15.15
C THR A 28 -6.94 -5.04 -15.86
N TYR A 29 -6.76 -4.13 -16.82
CA TYR A 29 -7.83 -3.61 -17.67
C TYR A 29 -8.52 -4.72 -18.48
N LEU A 30 -7.74 -5.56 -19.18
CA LEU A 30 -8.27 -6.65 -20.00
C LEU A 30 -9.03 -7.69 -19.17
N ILE A 31 -8.56 -7.99 -17.95
CA ILE A 31 -9.27 -8.90 -17.04
C ILE A 31 -10.63 -8.30 -16.65
N ALA A 32 -10.69 -7.02 -16.30
CA ALA A 32 -11.95 -6.35 -16.00
C ALA A 32 -12.90 -6.43 -17.20
N LYS A 33 -12.46 -5.96 -18.36
CA LYS A 33 -13.31 -5.86 -19.56
C LYS A 33 -13.76 -7.21 -20.11
N LYS A 34 -12.92 -8.25 -20.02
CA LYS A 34 -13.29 -9.63 -20.39
C LYS A 34 -14.45 -10.17 -19.55
N ASN A 35 -14.60 -9.70 -18.32
CA ASN A 35 -15.60 -10.17 -17.36
C ASN A 35 -16.72 -9.14 -17.12
N ASP A 36 -16.93 -8.19 -18.03
CA ASP A 36 -17.90 -7.10 -17.88
C ASP A 36 -17.80 -6.38 -16.53
N GLY A 37 -16.57 -6.26 -16.03
CA GLY A 37 -16.24 -5.72 -14.73
C GLY A 37 -15.70 -4.31 -14.78
N ASP A 38 -15.28 -3.81 -13.61
CA ASP A 38 -14.75 -2.46 -13.43
C ASP A 38 -13.23 -2.45 -13.36
N PHE A 39 -12.62 -1.51 -14.09
CA PHE A 39 -11.21 -1.17 -13.98
C PHE A 39 -11.05 0.10 -13.16
N ILE A 40 -10.34 0.01 -12.05
CA ILE A 40 -10.20 1.07 -11.04
C ILE A 40 -8.78 1.63 -11.08
N LEU A 41 -8.66 2.95 -11.06
CA LEU A 41 -7.39 3.65 -10.86
C LEU A 41 -7.32 4.19 -9.44
N ARG A 42 -6.27 3.83 -8.67
CA ARG A 42 -6.00 4.43 -7.37
C ARG A 42 -4.55 4.89 -7.28
N ILE A 43 -4.35 6.14 -6.97
CA ILE A 43 -3.01 6.73 -6.81
C ILE A 43 -2.48 6.37 -5.42
N GLU A 44 -1.30 5.74 -5.38
CA GLU A 44 -0.61 5.32 -4.15
C GLU A 44 0.50 6.34 -3.82
N ASP A 45 0.12 7.46 -3.24
CA ASP A 45 0.96 8.64 -2.99
C ASP A 45 1.50 8.72 -1.55
N THR A 46 1.53 7.62 -0.83
CA THR A 46 1.97 7.60 0.59
C THR A 46 3.45 7.86 0.79
N ASP A 47 4.28 7.65 -0.23
CA ASP A 47 5.71 7.93 -0.20
C ASP A 47 5.98 9.39 -0.62
N GLN A 48 5.82 10.29 0.33
CA GLN A 48 5.98 11.73 0.11
C GLN A 48 7.44 12.16 -0.12
N GLU A 49 8.42 11.38 0.36
CA GLU A 49 9.84 11.69 0.16
C GLU A 49 10.26 11.51 -1.31
N ARG A 50 9.62 10.59 -2.03
CA ARG A 50 9.87 10.30 -3.44
C ARG A 50 8.80 10.82 -4.39
N TYR A 51 7.87 11.62 -3.90
CA TYR A 51 6.83 12.21 -4.75
C TYR A 51 7.44 13.08 -5.85
N VAL A 52 6.98 12.90 -7.08
CA VAL A 52 7.40 13.69 -8.25
C VAL A 52 6.22 14.52 -8.73
N GLU A 53 6.40 15.83 -8.74
CA GLU A 53 5.39 16.76 -9.24
C GLU A 53 5.07 16.48 -10.71
N GLY A 54 3.78 16.49 -11.06
CA GLY A 54 3.30 16.18 -12.41
C GLY A 54 3.27 14.68 -12.76
N ALA A 55 3.78 13.78 -11.91
CA ALA A 55 3.77 12.34 -12.20
C ALA A 55 2.35 11.77 -12.31
N VAL A 56 1.39 12.31 -11.56
CA VAL A 56 -0.03 11.90 -11.62
C VAL A 56 -0.62 12.23 -12.99
N ASP A 57 -0.35 13.42 -13.53
CA ASP A 57 -0.81 13.82 -14.87
C ASP A 57 -0.23 12.92 -15.95
N VAL A 58 1.06 12.56 -15.82
CA VAL A 58 1.70 11.61 -16.74
C VAL A 58 1.04 10.23 -16.67
N ILE A 59 0.63 9.77 -15.49
CA ILE A 59 -0.13 8.52 -15.33
C ILE A 59 -1.44 8.59 -16.11
N TYR A 60 -2.23 9.64 -15.90
CA TYR A 60 -3.50 9.83 -16.60
C TYR A 60 -3.31 9.89 -18.12
N ASP A 61 -2.38 10.69 -18.58
CA ASP A 61 -2.10 10.87 -20.01
C ASP A 61 -1.62 9.58 -20.66
N THR A 62 -0.75 8.85 -20.00
CA THR A 62 -0.24 7.57 -20.51
C THR A 62 -1.37 6.55 -20.65
N LEU A 63 -2.23 6.41 -19.65
CA LEU A 63 -3.37 5.49 -19.70
C LEU A 63 -4.37 5.89 -20.80
N ARG A 64 -4.70 7.20 -20.91
CA ARG A 64 -5.60 7.72 -21.94
C ARG A 64 -5.06 7.50 -23.35
N LYS A 65 -3.77 7.78 -23.58
CA LYS A 65 -3.10 7.54 -24.88
C LYS A 65 -3.07 6.06 -25.25
N ALA A 66 -2.98 5.17 -24.25
CA ALA A 66 -3.06 3.72 -24.46
C ALA A 66 -4.50 3.19 -24.62
N GLY A 67 -5.52 4.05 -24.53
CA GLY A 67 -6.93 3.66 -24.62
C GLY A 67 -7.49 2.96 -23.38
N LEU A 68 -6.77 3.00 -22.26
CA LEU A 68 -7.18 2.39 -21.00
C LEU A 68 -8.05 3.37 -20.20
N LYS A 69 -9.37 3.21 -20.30
CA LYS A 69 -10.34 4.03 -19.56
C LYS A 69 -10.71 3.32 -18.26
N TRP A 70 -10.60 4.04 -17.13
CA TRP A 70 -11.01 3.53 -15.83
C TRP A 70 -12.47 3.92 -15.53
N ASP A 71 -13.15 3.03 -14.83
CA ASP A 71 -14.56 3.18 -14.46
C ASP A 71 -14.69 3.91 -13.12
N GLU A 72 -13.68 3.80 -12.24
CA GLU A 72 -13.57 4.51 -10.97
C GLU A 72 -12.14 5.03 -10.77
N GLY A 73 -12.02 6.20 -10.17
CA GLY A 73 -10.70 6.81 -9.92
C GLY A 73 -10.79 8.22 -9.34
N PRO A 74 -9.64 8.89 -9.11
CA PRO A 74 -9.62 10.18 -8.44
C PRO A 74 -10.39 11.29 -9.20
N ASP A 75 -10.36 11.23 -10.52
CA ASP A 75 -10.98 12.24 -11.41
C ASP A 75 -12.42 11.90 -11.83
N VAL A 76 -12.79 10.63 -11.77
CA VAL A 76 -14.13 10.16 -12.16
C VAL A 76 -15.01 9.79 -10.96
N GLY A 77 -14.43 9.66 -9.78
CA GLY A 77 -15.14 9.24 -8.58
C GLY A 77 -15.48 7.75 -8.57
N GLY A 78 -16.48 7.37 -7.78
CA GLY A 78 -17.00 6.00 -7.64
C GLY A 78 -17.50 5.71 -6.23
N GLU A 79 -18.08 4.53 -6.05
CA GLU A 79 -18.75 4.14 -4.80
C GLU A 79 -17.75 3.90 -3.64
N TYR A 80 -16.52 3.49 -3.94
CA TYR A 80 -15.53 3.06 -2.93
C TYR A 80 -14.36 4.05 -2.77
N GLY A 81 -14.61 5.32 -3.04
CA GLY A 81 -13.63 6.39 -2.81
C GLY A 81 -13.24 6.57 -1.34
N PRO A 82 -12.26 7.44 -1.08
CA PRO A 82 -11.41 8.16 -2.03
C PRO A 82 -10.43 7.25 -2.78
N TYR A 83 -9.96 7.71 -3.96
CA TYR A 83 -9.04 6.94 -4.82
C TYR A 83 -7.62 7.51 -4.84
N VAL A 84 -7.29 8.37 -3.90
CA VAL A 84 -5.94 8.80 -3.55
C VAL A 84 -5.61 8.21 -2.19
N GLN A 85 -4.49 7.52 -2.07
CA GLN A 85 -4.20 6.73 -0.87
C GLN A 85 -3.96 7.60 0.37
N SER A 86 -3.33 8.77 0.23
CA SER A 86 -3.15 9.72 1.33
C SER A 86 -4.47 10.20 1.95
N GLU A 87 -5.52 10.37 1.14
CA GLU A 87 -6.85 10.74 1.61
C GLU A 87 -7.53 9.63 2.44
N ARG A 88 -7.04 8.38 2.32
CA ARG A 88 -7.55 7.21 3.05
C ARG A 88 -6.85 6.98 4.38
N MET A 89 -5.78 7.70 4.69
CA MET A 89 -4.95 7.43 5.87
C MET A 89 -5.73 7.44 7.19
N GLY A 90 -6.74 8.32 7.30
CA GLY A 90 -7.57 8.41 8.51
C GLY A 90 -8.33 7.12 8.84
N MET A 91 -8.73 6.34 7.82
CA MET A 91 -9.48 5.09 8.04
C MET A 91 -8.57 3.90 8.41
N PHE A 92 -7.27 3.94 8.10
CA PHE A 92 -6.36 2.81 8.35
C PHE A 92 -6.15 2.54 9.84
N LYS A 93 -6.15 3.59 10.66
CA LYS A 93 -5.97 3.47 12.09
C LYS A 93 -6.99 2.53 12.73
N ASP A 94 -8.26 2.67 12.38
CA ASP A 94 -9.34 1.86 12.95
C ASP A 94 -9.22 0.38 12.54
N TYR A 95 -8.85 0.12 11.28
CA TYR A 95 -8.60 -1.25 10.82
C TYR A 95 -7.36 -1.85 11.47
N ALA A 96 -6.30 -1.06 11.64
CA ALA A 96 -5.09 -1.49 12.29
C ALA A 96 -5.32 -1.85 13.75
N LEU A 97 -6.11 -1.05 14.49
CA LEU A 97 -6.50 -1.34 15.87
C LEU A 97 -7.33 -2.64 15.98
N LYS A 98 -8.27 -2.85 15.06
CA LYS A 98 -9.03 -4.11 15.00
C LYS A 98 -8.13 -5.33 14.78
N LEU A 99 -7.06 -5.19 13.99
CA LEU A 99 -6.07 -6.26 13.79
C LEU A 99 -5.29 -6.54 15.08
N VAL A 100 -4.94 -5.51 15.85
CA VAL A 100 -4.30 -5.69 17.17
C VAL A 100 -5.25 -6.37 18.15
N GLU A 101 -6.50 -5.91 18.24
CA GLU A 101 -7.53 -6.50 19.13
C GLU A 101 -7.78 -7.98 18.80
N SER A 102 -7.75 -8.35 17.53
CA SER A 102 -7.91 -9.74 17.06
C SER A 102 -6.64 -10.59 17.14
N GLY A 103 -5.50 -10.03 17.60
CA GLY A 103 -4.22 -10.73 17.68
C GLY A 103 -3.51 -10.91 16.34
N ASN A 104 -3.99 -10.27 15.26
CA ASN A 104 -3.42 -10.35 13.93
C ASN A 104 -2.40 -9.24 13.63
N ALA A 105 -2.18 -8.33 14.56
CA ALA A 105 -1.13 -7.32 14.53
C ALA A 105 -0.66 -7.04 15.96
N TYR A 106 0.49 -6.36 16.07
CA TYR A 106 1.03 -5.94 17.36
C TYR A 106 1.70 -4.58 17.26
N TYR A 107 1.87 -3.90 18.39
CA TYR A 107 2.58 -2.62 18.45
C TYR A 107 4.08 -2.83 18.35
N CYS A 108 4.73 -2.11 17.42
CA CYS A 108 6.18 -2.11 17.27
C CYS A 108 6.74 -0.73 17.67
N PHE A 109 7.69 -0.73 18.59
CA PHE A 109 8.35 0.46 19.14
C PHE A 109 9.79 0.60 18.65
N CYS A 110 10.20 -0.19 17.65
CA CYS A 110 11.54 -0.11 17.09
C CYS A 110 11.69 1.18 16.28
N ASP A 111 12.76 1.92 16.55
CA ASP A 111 13.16 3.08 15.75
C ASP A 111 13.95 2.66 14.50
N LYS A 112 14.22 3.66 13.62
CA LYS A 112 14.97 3.42 12.37
C LYS A 112 16.39 2.92 12.64
N ASP A 113 17.03 3.44 13.69
CA ASP A 113 18.43 3.10 14.03
C ASP A 113 18.52 1.64 14.46
N ARG A 114 17.62 1.20 15.34
CA ARG A 114 17.55 -0.22 15.71
C ARG A 114 17.27 -1.12 14.50
N LEU A 115 16.32 -0.77 13.66
CA LEU A 115 15.98 -1.56 12.48
C LEU A 115 17.16 -1.65 11.49
N ALA A 116 17.97 -0.60 11.37
CA ALA A 116 19.16 -0.59 10.53
C ALA A 116 20.25 -1.56 11.02
N THR A 117 20.29 -1.89 12.32
CA THR A 117 21.23 -2.87 12.87
C THR A 117 20.85 -4.33 12.63
N LEU A 118 19.60 -4.59 12.20
CA LEU A 118 19.07 -5.94 11.99
C LEU A 118 19.37 -6.47 10.58
N THR A 119 20.64 -6.51 10.21
CA THR A 119 21.09 -7.05 8.93
C THR A 119 21.67 -8.46 9.08
N ARG A 120 21.37 -9.31 8.11
CA ARG A 120 22.01 -10.64 7.96
C ARG A 120 22.54 -10.80 6.54
N THR A 121 23.70 -11.39 6.42
CA THR A 121 24.26 -11.76 5.12
C THR A 121 23.71 -13.10 4.68
N VAL A 122 22.92 -13.12 3.61
CA VAL A 122 22.39 -14.33 2.99
C VAL A 122 22.87 -14.39 1.54
N ALA A 123 23.58 -15.44 1.19
CA ALA A 123 24.16 -15.63 -0.16
C ALA A 123 25.01 -14.43 -0.63
N GLY A 124 25.78 -13.80 0.26
CA GLY A 124 26.64 -12.65 -0.04
C GLY A 124 25.91 -11.31 -0.18
N LYS A 125 24.62 -11.25 0.12
CA LYS A 125 23.84 -10.01 0.14
C LYS A 125 23.37 -9.71 1.56
N GLU A 126 23.51 -8.45 1.95
CA GLU A 126 22.92 -7.97 3.20
C GLU A 126 21.42 -7.78 3.02
N ILE A 127 20.64 -8.42 3.89
CA ILE A 127 19.18 -8.27 3.96
C ILE A 127 18.78 -7.84 5.37
N ASN A 128 17.85 -6.92 5.47
CA ASN A 128 17.23 -6.55 6.75
C ASN A 128 16.27 -7.68 7.19
N VAL A 129 16.49 -8.20 8.39
CA VAL A 129 15.65 -9.24 8.98
C VAL A 129 15.09 -8.74 10.30
N TYR A 130 13.83 -8.40 10.32
CA TYR A 130 13.17 -7.98 11.54
C TYR A 130 13.04 -9.16 12.52
N ASP A 131 13.50 -8.96 13.76
CA ASP A 131 13.60 -9.99 14.79
C ASP A 131 12.32 -10.22 15.62
N LYS A 132 11.26 -9.51 15.31
CA LYS A 132 9.95 -9.56 16.01
C LYS A 132 10.07 -9.26 17.52
N HIS A 133 11.05 -8.45 17.92
CA HIS A 133 11.31 -8.13 19.32
C HIS A 133 10.05 -7.66 20.06
N CYS A 134 9.31 -6.72 19.47
CA CYS A 134 8.14 -6.15 20.11
C CYS A 134 6.92 -7.11 20.20
N LEU A 135 6.93 -8.21 19.46
CA LEU A 135 5.89 -9.25 19.60
C LEU A 135 5.99 -9.98 20.95
N GLN A 136 7.15 -9.96 21.60
CA GLN A 136 7.42 -10.65 22.85
C GLN A 136 7.14 -9.77 24.10
N LEU A 137 6.80 -8.49 23.90
CA LEU A 137 6.48 -7.57 24.99
C LEU A 137 5.17 -7.98 25.67
N SER A 138 5.16 -7.90 27.01
CA SER A 138 3.95 -8.08 27.80
C SER A 138 2.97 -6.91 27.57
N ARG A 139 1.71 -7.12 27.92
CA ARG A 139 0.70 -6.07 27.83
C ARG A 139 1.07 -4.84 28.66
N GLU A 140 1.62 -5.04 29.85
CA GLU A 140 2.05 -3.97 30.76
C GLU A 140 3.19 -3.15 30.14
N GLU A 141 4.16 -3.82 29.49
CA GLU A 141 5.26 -3.16 28.80
C GLU A 141 4.79 -2.36 27.59
N VAL A 142 3.76 -2.85 26.88
CA VAL A 142 3.15 -2.13 25.75
C VAL A 142 2.41 -0.90 26.23
N GLU A 143 1.58 -1.01 27.28
CA GLU A 143 0.80 0.09 27.86
C GLU A 143 1.70 1.19 28.48
N ALA A 144 2.88 0.84 28.97
CA ALA A 144 3.84 1.77 29.54
C ALA A 144 4.58 2.61 28.47
N LYS A 145 4.51 2.24 27.17
CA LYS A 145 5.24 2.93 26.11
C LYS A 145 4.42 4.04 25.47
N PRO A 146 5.04 5.20 25.15
CA PRO A 146 4.33 6.31 24.53
C PRO A 146 3.85 5.97 23.13
N VAL A 147 2.59 6.25 22.84
CA VAL A 147 1.92 5.98 21.55
C VAL A 147 2.54 6.76 20.37
N SER A 148 3.31 7.82 20.64
CA SER A 148 3.89 8.71 19.64
C SER A 148 4.95 8.06 18.71
N TYR A 149 5.50 6.91 19.09
CA TYR A 149 6.51 6.17 18.33
C TYR A 149 6.06 4.78 17.91
N THR A 150 4.75 4.57 17.82
CA THR A 150 4.19 3.24 17.62
C THR A 150 3.96 2.97 16.14
N HIS A 151 4.55 1.91 15.63
CA HIS A 151 4.18 1.30 14.36
C HIS A 151 3.30 0.08 14.64
N LEU A 152 2.35 -0.18 13.75
CA LEU A 152 1.60 -1.43 13.77
C LEU A 152 2.24 -2.41 12.78
N THR A 153 2.60 -3.58 13.29
CA THR A 153 3.31 -4.60 12.51
C THR A 153 2.48 -5.88 12.48
N LEU A 154 2.34 -6.45 11.30
CA LEU A 154 1.73 -7.76 11.12
C LEU A 154 2.73 -8.85 11.52
N PRO A 155 2.33 -9.90 12.25
CA PRO A 155 3.16 -11.07 12.41
C PRO A 155 3.36 -11.69 11.04
N THR A 156 4.56 -11.57 10.49
CA THR A 156 4.89 -12.19 9.21
C THR A 156 4.75 -13.70 9.38
N ILE A 157 3.85 -14.30 8.65
CA ILE A 157 3.78 -15.75 8.53
C ILE A 157 5.04 -16.16 7.75
N ALA A 158 5.91 -16.91 8.42
CA ALA A 158 7.11 -17.49 7.82
C ALA A 158 6.71 -18.67 6.92
#